data_734de16581843d727b1a42ec2cb28444
#
_entry.id   734de16581843d727b1a42ec2cb28444
#
_cell.length_a   1.000
_cell.length_b   1.000
_cell.length_c   1.000
_cell.angle_alpha   90.00
_cell.angle_beta   90.00
_cell.angle_gamma   90.00
#
_symmetry.space_group_name_H-M   'P 1'
#
loop_
_entity.id
_entity.type
_entity.pdbx_description
1 polymer ?
#
loop_
_entity_poly.entity_id
_entity_poly.type
_entity_poly.pdbx_seq_one_letter_code
_entity_poly.pdbx_strand_id
1 'polypeptide(L)'
;DQGWRIEIKRYPRLTEIGGYRTRTQIGGFHEDPITYEQGRYGGYYTQDEIREVVAYAAERHIAVIPEIEMPGHATAALAAYPELACGHGPKSFETSGRWGVLDDVFCPGKEQTFEFLEGVLDEVLELFPSKLIHIGGDECPRVRWKECPDCRARMEDEGIEDEAGLQTYLTLRIGRHLEAKGRRLIGWDEILDGELAPGAVVMSWRGTRGGIAAARRRHEVIMTPSTYLYFDKKATDSYDEPVSLSSSLLPLEKIYGYDPDEGIAPEDRRYLLGVQANLWTEFIRTEGRASFQLLPRIYALAEIAWSPVERKSWREFSEVRLPAHLARIDASGEPYRLPAPLGIEDGTSEGESFSFVIRPPFP
;
A
#
# COMPACT_ATOMS: atom_id res chain seq x y z
N ASP A 1 7.01 -0.55 4.46
CA ASP A 1 7.69 0.25 3.45
C ASP A 1 9.14 0.58 3.80
N GLN A 2 9.45 1.04 4.99
CA GLN A 2 10.81 1.46 5.36
C GLN A 2 11.63 0.37 6.09
N GLY A 3 11.12 -0.83 6.25
CA GLY A 3 11.81 -1.94 6.88
C GLY A 3 11.69 -3.22 6.07
N TRP A 4 12.70 -4.08 6.11
CA TRP A 4 12.67 -5.36 5.45
C TRP A 4 12.00 -6.42 6.31
N ARG A 5 11.00 -7.16 5.78
CA ARG A 5 10.12 -8.03 6.59
C ARG A 5 10.09 -9.50 6.19
N ILE A 6 10.78 -9.91 5.13
CA ILE A 6 10.80 -11.29 4.64
C ILE A 6 12.22 -11.83 4.73
N GLU A 7 12.40 -13.01 5.33
CA GLU A 7 13.69 -13.71 5.33
C GLU A 7 14.06 -14.12 3.90
N ILE A 8 15.26 -13.68 3.46
CA ILE A 8 15.89 -14.08 2.20
C ILE A 8 17.21 -14.75 2.55
N LYS A 9 17.29 -16.05 2.42
CA LYS A 9 18.45 -16.84 2.87
C LYS A 9 19.72 -16.51 2.12
N ARG A 10 19.60 -16.20 0.85
CA ARG A 10 20.72 -15.71 0.02
C ARG A 10 21.27 -14.37 0.48
N TYR A 11 20.44 -13.55 1.10
CA TYR A 11 20.78 -12.20 1.52
C TYR A 11 20.43 -11.94 2.99
N PRO A 12 21.10 -12.62 3.97
CA PRO A 12 20.70 -12.63 5.38
C PRO A 12 20.76 -11.24 6.04
N ARG A 13 21.63 -10.35 5.58
CA ARG A 13 21.73 -8.98 6.11
C ARG A 13 20.43 -8.18 5.91
N LEU A 14 19.57 -8.57 4.99
CA LEU A 14 18.25 -7.91 4.81
C LEU A 14 17.41 -7.98 6.09
N THR A 15 17.41 -9.09 6.79
CA THR A 15 16.68 -9.24 8.06
C THR A 15 17.54 -8.87 9.26
N GLU A 16 18.83 -9.18 9.26
CA GLU A 16 19.73 -8.85 10.37
C GLU A 16 19.90 -7.34 10.59
N ILE A 17 19.98 -6.57 9.49
CA ILE A 17 20.17 -5.11 9.49
C ILE A 17 18.85 -4.42 9.08
N GLY A 18 18.36 -4.70 7.87
CA GLY A 18 17.19 -4.03 7.30
C GLY A 18 15.89 -4.30 8.04
N GLY A 19 15.80 -5.38 8.82
CA GLY A 19 14.64 -5.70 9.66
C GLY A 19 14.48 -4.78 10.88
N TYR A 20 15.51 -3.98 11.24
CA TYR A 20 15.54 -3.23 12.50
C TYR A 20 15.98 -1.79 12.30
N ARG A 21 15.39 -0.86 13.05
CA ARG A 21 15.79 0.54 13.16
C ARG A 21 16.13 0.90 14.59
N THR A 22 16.96 1.95 14.78
CA THR A 22 17.43 2.41 16.08
C THR A 22 16.56 3.47 16.74
N ARG A 23 15.68 4.07 15.95
CA ARG A 23 14.72 5.11 16.38
C ARG A 23 13.47 5.03 15.51
N THR A 24 12.36 5.50 16.05
CA THR A 24 11.05 5.53 15.34
C THR A 24 10.48 6.93 15.43
N GLN A 25 10.12 7.53 14.31
CA GLN A 25 9.38 8.78 14.28
C GLN A 25 8.05 8.63 15.02
N ILE A 26 7.71 9.62 15.84
CA ILE A 26 6.44 9.74 16.57
C ILE A 26 5.84 11.12 16.32
N GLY A 27 4.58 11.30 16.70
CA GLY A 27 3.87 12.57 16.50
C GLY A 27 3.16 12.66 15.16
N GLY A 28 2.91 13.86 14.66
CA GLY A 28 2.25 14.12 13.39
C GLY A 28 3.20 13.99 12.20
N PHE A 29 2.66 13.70 11.02
CA PHE A 29 3.48 13.52 9.79
C PHE A 29 4.28 14.78 9.41
N HIS A 30 3.72 15.96 9.67
CA HIS A 30 4.31 17.25 9.30
C HIS A 30 4.93 18.00 10.48
N GLU A 31 5.23 17.31 11.59
CA GLU A 31 5.90 17.95 12.72
C GLU A 31 7.33 18.37 12.35
N ASP A 32 7.69 19.62 12.72
CA ASP A 32 9.01 20.16 12.58
C ASP A 32 9.40 20.90 13.89
N PRO A 33 10.44 20.48 14.62
CA PRO A 33 11.32 19.33 14.30
C PRO A 33 10.65 17.96 14.49
N ILE A 34 11.11 16.97 13.70
CA ILE A 34 10.65 15.59 13.84
C ILE A 34 11.06 15.03 15.20
N THR A 35 10.12 14.43 15.91
CA THR A 35 10.36 13.78 17.20
C THR A 35 10.56 12.27 16.99
N TYR A 36 11.50 11.70 17.76
CA TYR A 36 11.83 10.28 17.68
C TYR A 36 11.78 9.60 19.05
N GLU A 37 11.14 8.46 19.11
CA GLU A 37 11.31 7.48 20.17
C GLU A 37 12.59 6.71 19.90
N GLN A 38 13.51 6.67 20.88
CA GLN A 38 14.79 5.96 20.76
C GLN A 38 14.62 4.50 21.16
N GLY A 39 15.31 3.61 20.47
CA GLY A 39 15.34 2.20 20.81
C GLY A 39 15.31 1.31 19.57
N ARG A 40 15.86 0.11 19.71
CA ARG A 40 15.81 -0.87 18.62
C ARG A 40 14.38 -1.38 18.45
N TYR A 41 13.83 -1.19 17.27
CA TYR A 41 12.51 -1.66 16.89
C TYR A 41 12.56 -2.37 15.54
N GLY A 42 11.83 -3.45 15.39
CA GLY A 42 11.72 -4.19 14.14
C GLY A 42 11.38 -5.65 14.37
N GLY A 43 11.44 -6.40 13.29
CA GLY A 43 11.16 -7.82 13.20
C GLY A 43 11.02 -8.20 11.73
N TYR A 44 10.89 -9.48 11.49
CA TYR A 44 10.67 -10.03 10.15
C TYR A 44 9.98 -11.39 10.28
N TYR A 45 9.47 -11.90 9.21
CA TYR A 45 8.93 -13.25 9.11
C TYR A 45 9.99 -14.19 8.53
N THR A 46 10.19 -15.31 9.18
CA THR A 46 10.96 -16.43 8.62
C THR A 46 10.21 -17.03 7.42
N GLN A 47 10.93 -17.74 6.57
CA GLN A 47 10.29 -18.41 5.44
C GLN A 47 9.24 -19.44 5.89
N ASP A 48 9.43 -20.08 7.04
CA ASP A 48 8.46 -21.03 7.57
C ASP A 48 7.19 -20.34 8.08
N GLU A 49 7.31 -19.22 8.76
CA GLU A 49 6.16 -18.38 9.14
C GLU A 49 5.39 -17.87 7.90
N ILE A 50 6.11 -17.46 6.85
CA ILE A 50 5.47 -17.07 5.58
C ILE A 50 4.68 -18.25 4.98
N ARG A 51 5.26 -19.46 4.95
CA ARG A 51 4.55 -20.65 4.45
C ARG A 51 3.29 -20.95 5.26
N GLU A 52 3.35 -20.77 6.60
CA GLU A 52 2.19 -20.94 7.47
C GLU A 52 1.10 -19.91 7.13
N VAL A 53 1.44 -18.63 6.99
CA VAL A 53 0.50 -17.57 6.60
C VAL A 53 -0.13 -17.86 5.24
N VAL A 54 0.67 -18.27 4.25
CA VAL A 54 0.19 -18.60 2.90
C VAL A 54 -0.76 -19.81 2.93
N ALA A 55 -0.42 -20.85 3.70
CA ALA A 55 -1.28 -22.02 3.86
C ALA A 55 -2.60 -21.67 4.55
N TYR A 56 -2.54 -20.89 5.65
CA TYR A 56 -3.73 -20.43 6.37
C TYR A 56 -4.68 -19.60 5.47
N ALA A 57 -4.11 -18.74 4.64
CA ALA A 57 -4.87 -17.95 3.67
C ALA A 57 -5.50 -18.83 2.59
N ALA A 58 -4.75 -19.80 2.07
CA ALA A 58 -5.22 -20.72 1.03
C ALA A 58 -6.41 -21.57 1.49
N GLU A 59 -6.44 -22.03 2.74
CA GLU A 59 -7.59 -22.73 3.34
C GLU A 59 -8.87 -21.87 3.33
N ARG A 60 -8.72 -20.54 3.22
CA ARG A 60 -9.81 -19.55 3.16
C ARG A 60 -10.03 -18.99 1.77
N HIS A 61 -9.43 -19.62 0.76
CA HIS A 61 -9.48 -19.19 -0.64
C HIS A 61 -8.93 -17.77 -0.86
N ILE A 62 -7.95 -17.35 -0.04
CA ILE A 62 -7.28 -16.05 -0.15
C ILE A 62 -5.89 -16.27 -0.72
N ALA A 63 -5.58 -15.57 -1.80
CA ALA A 63 -4.22 -15.53 -2.36
C ALA A 63 -3.41 -14.42 -1.66
N VAL A 64 -2.23 -14.76 -1.14
CA VAL A 64 -1.29 -13.77 -0.63
C VAL A 64 -0.39 -13.31 -1.76
N ILE A 65 -0.43 -12.03 -2.09
CA ILE A 65 0.41 -11.40 -3.11
C ILE A 65 1.55 -10.69 -2.38
N PRO A 66 2.82 -11.10 -2.59
CA PRO A 66 3.95 -10.41 -2.00
C PRO A 66 4.25 -9.11 -2.71
N GLU A 67 4.75 -8.11 -1.96
CA GLU A 67 5.28 -6.87 -2.49
C GLU A 67 6.75 -6.74 -2.09
N ILE A 68 7.62 -6.57 -3.08
CA ILE A 68 9.04 -6.25 -2.92
C ILE A 68 9.29 -4.90 -3.59
N GLU A 69 9.47 -3.90 -2.75
CA GLU A 69 9.55 -2.51 -3.18
C GLU A 69 10.83 -2.20 -3.97
N MET A 70 10.66 -1.61 -5.17
CA MET A 70 11.73 -1.14 -6.03
C MET A 70 11.20 -0.12 -7.05
N PRO A 71 12.00 0.90 -7.47
CA PRO A 71 13.36 1.20 -7.00
C PRO A 71 13.38 2.08 -5.76
N GLY A 72 12.26 2.70 -5.38
CA GLY A 72 12.06 3.50 -4.18
C GLY A 72 11.94 2.67 -2.91
N HIS A 73 11.70 3.32 -1.76
CA HIS A 73 11.51 2.69 -0.44
C HIS A 73 12.57 1.62 -0.08
N ALA A 74 13.80 1.79 -0.60
CA ALA A 74 14.86 0.78 -0.60
C ALA A 74 15.83 0.92 0.58
N THR A 75 15.68 1.91 1.47
CA THR A 75 16.70 2.23 2.49
C THR A 75 17.03 1.08 3.42
N ALA A 76 16.10 0.18 3.74
CA ALA A 76 16.38 -1.02 4.52
C ALA A 76 17.32 -1.98 3.79
N ALA A 77 17.11 -2.18 2.49
CA ALA A 77 17.98 -2.99 1.65
C ALA A 77 19.35 -2.33 1.46
N LEU A 78 19.39 -1.01 1.27
CA LEU A 78 20.63 -0.24 1.15
C LEU A 78 21.41 -0.18 2.46
N ALA A 79 20.75 -0.20 3.62
CA ALA A 79 21.41 -0.34 4.92
C ALA A 79 22.12 -1.69 5.03
N ALA A 80 21.52 -2.75 4.48
CA ALA A 80 22.09 -4.09 4.44
C ALA A 80 23.18 -4.24 3.36
N TYR A 81 22.97 -3.65 2.19
CA TYR A 81 23.80 -3.79 0.98
C TYR A 81 24.03 -2.42 0.33
N PRO A 82 24.87 -1.55 0.91
CA PRO A 82 25.07 -0.18 0.45
C PRO A 82 25.65 -0.07 -0.97
N GLU A 83 26.29 -1.14 -1.45
CA GLU A 83 26.80 -1.25 -2.81
C GLU A 83 25.72 -1.16 -3.91
N LEU A 84 24.45 -1.39 -3.55
CA LEU A 84 23.30 -1.30 -4.46
C LEU A 84 22.82 0.12 -4.70
N ALA A 85 23.30 1.09 -3.90
CA ALA A 85 23.02 2.51 -4.09
C ALA A 85 23.95 3.14 -5.14
N CYS A 86 23.58 4.34 -5.61
CA CYS A 86 24.46 5.15 -6.45
C CYS A 86 25.74 5.55 -5.71
N GLY A 87 26.89 5.40 -6.37
CA GLY A 87 28.22 5.51 -5.73
C GLY A 87 28.59 6.90 -5.21
N HIS A 88 27.89 7.96 -5.62
CA HIS A 88 28.10 9.34 -5.15
C HIS A 88 27.21 9.74 -3.96
N GLY A 89 26.29 8.86 -3.54
CA GLY A 89 25.46 9.07 -2.36
C GLY A 89 26.18 8.79 -1.03
N PRO A 90 25.43 8.65 0.08
CA PRO A 90 26.00 8.24 1.35
C PRO A 90 26.77 6.92 1.26
N LYS A 91 27.89 6.81 2.00
CA LYS A 91 28.68 5.57 2.03
C LYS A 91 28.10 4.48 2.93
N SER A 92 27.19 4.85 3.80
CA SER A 92 26.46 3.95 4.69
C SER A 92 25.05 4.47 4.88
N PHE A 93 24.13 3.54 5.08
CA PHE A 93 22.71 3.82 5.29
C PHE A 93 22.26 3.23 6.62
N GLU A 94 21.24 3.81 7.19
CA GLU A 94 20.49 3.23 8.32
C GLU A 94 19.11 2.83 7.81
N THR A 95 18.56 1.75 8.36
CA THR A 95 17.13 1.46 8.19
C THR A 95 16.35 2.65 8.75
N SER A 96 15.54 3.30 7.91
CA SER A 96 14.94 4.59 8.25
C SER A 96 14.02 4.49 9.47
N GLY A 97 14.23 5.39 10.42
CA GLY A 97 13.30 5.63 11.52
C GLY A 97 12.26 6.70 11.22
N ARG A 98 12.29 7.27 10.02
CA ARG A 98 11.39 8.34 9.60
C ARG A 98 10.48 7.84 8.47
N TRP A 99 9.26 8.42 8.39
CA TRP A 99 8.29 8.15 7.34
C TRP A 99 8.55 8.94 6.06
N GLY A 100 7.88 8.53 4.99
CA GLY A 100 7.81 9.26 3.74
C GLY A 100 8.86 8.84 2.72
N VAL A 101 8.95 9.63 1.67
CA VAL A 101 9.82 9.41 0.52
C VAL A 101 11.26 9.77 0.86
N LEU A 102 12.19 8.89 0.51
CA LEU A 102 13.63 9.03 0.78
C LEU A 102 14.42 9.02 -0.54
N ASP A 103 15.43 9.89 -0.63
CA ASP A 103 16.19 10.12 -1.86
C ASP A 103 17.05 8.94 -2.29
N ASP A 104 17.42 8.08 -1.35
CA ASP A 104 18.31 6.96 -1.62
C ASP A 104 17.52 5.73 -2.06
N VAL A 105 17.68 5.37 -3.32
CA VAL A 105 16.95 4.32 -4.04
C VAL A 105 17.96 3.36 -4.69
N PHE A 106 17.51 2.22 -5.15
CA PHE A 106 18.37 1.30 -5.92
C PHE A 106 18.97 1.99 -7.15
N CYS A 107 20.20 1.60 -7.48
CA CYS A 107 20.92 2.11 -8.65
C CYS A 107 20.68 1.21 -9.87
N PRO A 108 19.84 1.58 -10.85
CA PRO A 108 19.59 0.76 -12.03
C PRO A 108 20.74 0.82 -13.06
N GLY A 109 21.74 1.65 -12.83
CA GLY A 109 22.99 1.64 -13.62
C GLY A 109 23.85 0.40 -13.37
N LYS A 110 23.72 -0.22 -12.20
CA LYS A 110 24.55 -1.35 -11.81
C LYS A 110 23.89 -2.70 -12.12
N GLU A 111 24.63 -3.59 -12.75
CA GLU A 111 24.16 -4.96 -13.00
C GLU A 111 23.90 -5.73 -11.70
N GLN A 112 24.75 -5.51 -10.70
CA GLN A 112 24.62 -6.10 -9.37
C GLN A 112 23.26 -5.81 -8.70
N THR A 113 22.64 -4.65 -9.00
CA THR A 113 21.29 -4.34 -8.50
C THR A 113 20.25 -5.31 -9.06
N PHE A 114 20.35 -5.65 -10.33
CA PHE A 114 19.42 -6.62 -10.95
C PHE A 114 19.68 -8.02 -10.45
N GLU A 115 20.94 -8.45 -10.36
CA GLU A 115 21.30 -9.77 -9.79
C GLU A 115 20.76 -9.94 -8.37
N PHE A 116 20.80 -8.86 -7.57
CA PHE A 116 20.27 -8.84 -6.22
C PHE A 116 18.73 -8.95 -6.24
N LEU A 117 18.04 -8.08 -7.00
CA LEU A 117 16.58 -8.04 -7.06
C LEU A 117 16.00 -9.35 -7.62
N GLU A 118 16.59 -9.88 -8.69
CA GLU A 118 16.21 -11.15 -9.28
C GLU A 118 16.43 -12.30 -8.30
N GLY A 119 17.55 -12.30 -7.55
CA GLY A 119 17.83 -13.30 -6.52
C GLY A 119 16.89 -13.24 -5.31
N VAL A 120 16.44 -12.04 -4.92
CA VAL A 120 15.39 -11.87 -3.91
C VAL A 120 14.06 -12.41 -4.41
N LEU A 121 13.69 -12.02 -5.64
CA LEU A 121 12.43 -12.47 -6.24
C LEU A 121 12.39 -13.99 -6.42
N ASP A 122 13.49 -14.63 -6.78
CA ASP A 122 13.55 -16.09 -6.92
C ASP A 122 13.14 -16.80 -5.61
N GLU A 123 13.64 -16.37 -4.44
CA GLU A 123 13.21 -16.94 -3.16
C GLU A 123 11.75 -16.59 -2.80
N VAL A 124 11.30 -15.37 -3.13
CA VAL A 124 9.90 -14.96 -2.93
C VAL A 124 8.95 -15.83 -3.75
N LEU A 125 9.32 -16.17 -4.98
CA LEU A 125 8.51 -17.03 -5.86
C LEU A 125 8.35 -18.46 -5.33
N GLU A 126 9.31 -18.96 -4.54
CA GLU A 126 9.22 -20.26 -3.87
C GLU A 126 8.25 -20.25 -2.68
N LEU A 127 8.09 -19.08 -2.03
CA LEU A 127 7.25 -18.92 -0.86
C LEU A 127 5.78 -18.63 -1.21
N PHE A 128 5.55 -17.87 -2.28
CA PHE A 128 4.23 -17.39 -2.67
C PHE A 128 3.75 -18.02 -3.96
N PRO A 129 2.67 -18.82 -3.93
CA PRO A 129 2.11 -19.44 -5.13
C PRO A 129 1.36 -18.47 -6.04
N SER A 130 1.14 -17.22 -5.61
CA SER A 130 0.45 -16.19 -6.39
C SER A 130 1.08 -16.02 -7.76
N LYS A 131 0.26 -15.93 -8.79
CA LYS A 131 0.71 -15.58 -10.15
C LYS A 131 1.10 -14.10 -10.27
N LEU A 132 0.69 -13.28 -9.33
CA LEU A 132 0.92 -11.85 -9.30
C LEU A 132 1.98 -11.54 -8.24
N ILE A 133 2.97 -10.73 -8.61
CA ILE A 133 4.04 -10.26 -7.74
C ILE A 133 4.09 -8.74 -7.83
N HIS A 134 3.91 -8.07 -6.70
CA HIS A 134 3.96 -6.63 -6.64
C HIS A 134 5.40 -6.14 -6.46
N ILE A 135 5.80 -5.16 -7.25
CA ILE A 135 7.17 -4.62 -7.22
C ILE A 135 7.22 -3.18 -6.69
N GLY A 136 6.11 -2.64 -6.22
CA GLY A 136 6.02 -1.22 -5.84
C GLY A 136 6.06 -0.30 -7.06
N GLY A 137 7.09 0.48 -7.18
CA GLY A 137 7.34 1.39 -8.30
C GLY A 137 6.94 2.84 -8.04
N ASP A 138 6.33 3.11 -6.88
CA ASP A 138 5.86 4.41 -6.45
C ASP A 138 6.98 5.28 -5.86
N GLU A 139 6.69 6.57 -5.80
CA GLU A 139 7.42 7.57 -5.01
C GLU A 139 8.96 7.50 -5.14
N CYS A 140 9.47 7.16 -6.33
CA CYS A 140 10.90 7.01 -6.58
C CYS A 140 11.55 8.38 -6.90
N PRO A 141 12.32 8.98 -5.98
CA PRO A 141 13.13 10.15 -6.27
C PRO A 141 14.29 9.78 -7.19
N ARG A 142 14.39 10.48 -8.32
CA ARG A 142 15.42 10.21 -9.34
C ARG A 142 16.66 11.10 -9.18
N VAL A 143 16.75 11.83 -8.05
CA VAL A 143 17.80 12.83 -7.82
C VAL A 143 19.20 12.21 -7.82
N ARG A 144 19.34 10.99 -7.26
CA ARG A 144 20.62 10.28 -7.25
C ARG A 144 21.05 9.78 -8.63
N TRP A 145 20.10 9.42 -9.49
CA TRP A 145 20.40 8.88 -10.80
C TRP A 145 21.01 9.94 -11.74
N LYS A 146 20.55 11.20 -11.62
CA LYS A 146 21.00 12.32 -12.44
C LYS A 146 22.52 12.52 -12.41
N GLU A 147 23.13 12.32 -11.24
CA GLU A 147 24.54 12.54 -11.03
C GLU A 147 25.37 11.23 -11.07
N CYS A 148 24.70 10.09 -11.13
CA CYS A 148 25.34 8.78 -11.06
C CYS A 148 26.00 8.41 -12.40
N PRO A 149 27.32 8.17 -12.42
CA PRO A 149 28.01 7.75 -13.66
C PRO A 149 27.46 6.43 -14.21
N ASP A 150 27.15 5.45 -13.31
CA ASP A 150 26.64 4.14 -13.73
C ASP A 150 25.25 4.27 -14.37
N CYS A 151 24.36 5.13 -13.80
CA CYS A 151 23.03 5.37 -14.37
C CYS A 151 23.13 6.06 -15.73
N ARG A 152 24.02 7.05 -15.88
CA ARG A 152 24.26 7.74 -17.17
C ARG A 152 24.81 6.80 -18.23
N ALA A 153 25.79 5.96 -17.86
CA ALA A 153 26.33 4.97 -18.78
C ALA A 153 25.22 3.98 -19.24
N ARG A 154 24.38 3.50 -18.31
CA ARG A 154 23.24 2.64 -18.64
C ARG A 154 22.26 3.33 -19.59
N MET A 155 21.94 4.60 -19.34
CA MET A 155 21.06 5.36 -20.23
C MET A 155 21.65 5.52 -21.63
N GLU A 156 22.95 5.79 -21.73
CA GLU A 156 23.64 5.88 -23.02
C GLU A 156 23.66 4.54 -23.77
N ASP A 157 24.01 3.45 -23.08
CA ASP A 157 24.11 2.10 -23.64
C ASP A 157 22.74 1.58 -24.14
N GLU A 158 21.68 1.88 -23.42
CA GLU A 158 20.32 1.41 -23.73
C GLU A 158 19.49 2.44 -24.55
N GLY A 159 20.06 3.60 -24.87
CA GLY A 159 19.37 4.66 -25.61
C GLY A 159 18.20 5.28 -24.84
N ILE A 160 18.32 5.39 -23.52
CA ILE A 160 17.30 5.95 -22.63
C ILE A 160 17.52 7.46 -22.51
N GLU A 161 16.45 8.24 -22.70
CA GLU A 161 16.54 9.70 -22.77
C GLU A 161 16.67 10.37 -21.40
N ASP A 162 16.00 9.81 -20.36
CA ASP A 162 15.94 10.42 -19.03
C ASP A 162 15.81 9.38 -17.90
N GLU A 163 15.78 9.86 -16.66
CA GLU A 163 15.66 9.01 -15.48
C GLU A 163 14.26 8.36 -15.35
N ALA A 164 13.24 8.89 -15.99
CA ALA A 164 11.92 8.23 -16.04
C ALA A 164 11.99 6.98 -16.93
N GLY A 165 12.66 7.11 -18.09
CA GLY A 165 12.98 5.97 -18.94
C GLY A 165 13.84 4.92 -18.24
N LEU A 166 14.78 5.35 -17.37
CA LEU A 166 15.59 4.43 -16.59
C LEU A 166 14.79 3.64 -15.55
N GLN A 167 13.77 4.24 -14.93
CA GLN A 167 12.82 3.52 -14.08
C GLN A 167 11.99 2.52 -14.89
N THR A 168 11.54 2.92 -16.08
CA THR A 168 10.84 2.03 -17.01
C THR A 168 11.71 0.83 -17.40
N TYR A 169 12.99 1.06 -17.70
CA TYR A 169 13.95 0.00 -18.00
C TYR A 169 14.04 -1.03 -16.85
N LEU A 170 14.17 -0.55 -15.60
CA LEU A 170 14.17 -1.43 -14.42
C LEU A 170 12.87 -2.26 -14.36
N THR A 171 11.72 -1.60 -14.45
CA THR A 171 10.40 -2.26 -14.39
C THR A 171 10.25 -3.32 -15.49
N LEU A 172 10.64 -3.01 -16.71
CA LEU A 172 10.57 -3.94 -17.84
C LEU A 172 11.52 -5.13 -17.65
N ARG A 173 12.71 -4.91 -17.12
CA ARG A 173 13.69 -5.98 -16.90
C ARG A 173 13.20 -6.95 -15.81
N ILE A 174 12.71 -6.43 -14.70
CA ILE A 174 12.10 -7.24 -13.63
C ILE A 174 10.83 -7.94 -14.14
N GLY A 175 10.01 -7.26 -14.94
CA GLY A 175 8.84 -7.86 -15.58
C GLY A 175 9.20 -9.07 -16.45
N ARG A 176 10.26 -8.98 -17.25
CA ARG A 176 10.78 -10.11 -18.06
C ARG A 176 11.27 -11.28 -17.19
N HIS A 177 11.95 -10.97 -16.07
CA HIS A 177 12.38 -12.01 -15.13
C HIS A 177 11.18 -12.77 -14.54
N LEU A 178 10.16 -12.04 -14.08
CA LEU A 178 8.93 -12.65 -13.56
C LEU A 178 8.16 -13.45 -14.62
N GLU A 179 8.04 -12.93 -15.84
CA GLU A 179 7.40 -13.61 -16.96
C GLU A 179 8.11 -14.93 -17.30
N ALA A 180 9.43 -14.96 -17.34
CA ALA A 180 10.22 -16.16 -17.56
C ALA A 180 9.99 -17.23 -16.47
N LYS A 181 9.56 -16.85 -15.28
CA LYS A 181 9.16 -17.73 -14.17
C LYS A 181 7.65 -18.02 -14.15
N GLY A 182 6.90 -17.60 -15.17
CA GLY A 182 5.45 -17.80 -15.28
C GLY A 182 4.64 -16.92 -14.30
N ARG A 183 5.19 -15.79 -13.86
CA ARG A 183 4.54 -14.80 -12.99
C ARG A 183 4.27 -13.53 -13.76
N ARG A 184 3.40 -12.68 -13.20
CA ARG A 184 3.04 -11.38 -13.76
C ARG A 184 3.34 -10.28 -12.74
N LEU A 185 3.84 -9.17 -13.24
CA LEU A 185 4.15 -7.99 -12.44
C LEU A 185 2.86 -7.22 -12.09
N ILE A 186 2.76 -6.76 -10.83
CA ILE A 186 1.90 -5.65 -10.44
C ILE A 186 2.82 -4.48 -10.06
N GLY A 187 2.41 -3.25 -10.34
CA GLY A 187 3.04 -2.05 -9.81
C GLY A 187 2.02 -0.96 -9.55
N TRP A 188 2.40 -0.03 -8.69
CA TRP A 188 1.62 1.19 -8.49
C TRP A 188 1.51 1.97 -9.80
N ASP A 189 0.56 2.89 -9.90
CA ASP A 189 0.24 3.54 -11.18
C ASP A 189 1.34 4.44 -11.75
N GLU A 190 2.48 4.61 -11.05
CA GLU A 190 3.71 5.21 -11.59
C GLU A 190 4.32 4.40 -12.74
N ILE A 191 4.08 3.09 -12.80
CA ILE A 191 4.57 2.27 -13.93
C ILE A 191 3.94 2.69 -15.28
N LEU A 192 2.84 3.47 -15.23
CA LEU A 192 2.21 4.06 -16.43
C LEU A 192 3.00 5.21 -17.06
N ASP A 193 3.96 5.78 -16.34
CA ASP A 193 4.77 6.89 -16.83
C ASP A 193 5.65 6.47 -18.03
N GLY A 194 5.80 5.14 -18.25
CA GLY A 194 6.53 4.58 -19.37
C GLY A 194 5.80 3.45 -20.09
N GLU A 195 6.60 2.61 -20.77
CA GLU A 195 6.12 1.37 -21.35
C GLU A 195 5.84 0.34 -20.26
N LEU A 196 4.71 -0.35 -20.37
CA LEU A 196 4.33 -1.41 -19.44
C LEU A 196 4.86 -2.77 -19.91
N ALA A 197 5.34 -3.56 -18.95
CA ALA A 197 5.65 -4.97 -19.22
C ALA A 197 4.40 -5.71 -19.73
N PRO A 198 4.55 -6.65 -20.68
CA PRO A 198 3.43 -7.45 -21.18
C PRO A 198 2.66 -8.09 -20.02
N GLY A 199 1.34 -7.94 -20.01
CA GLY A 199 0.49 -8.51 -18.96
C GLY A 199 0.65 -7.90 -17.57
N ALA A 200 1.37 -6.78 -17.42
CA ALA A 200 1.47 -6.08 -16.15
C ALA A 200 0.09 -5.62 -15.66
N VAL A 201 -0.13 -5.70 -14.35
CA VAL A 201 -1.33 -5.21 -13.66
C VAL A 201 -0.99 -3.87 -13.01
N VAL A 202 -1.86 -2.89 -13.16
CA VAL A 202 -1.69 -1.56 -12.58
C VAL A 202 -2.53 -1.43 -11.33
N MET A 203 -1.92 -1.02 -10.21
CA MET A 203 -2.62 -0.69 -8.98
C MET A 203 -2.74 0.83 -8.87
N SER A 204 -3.97 1.36 -9.06
CA SER A 204 -4.21 2.80 -9.16
C SER A 204 -4.53 3.42 -7.80
N TRP A 205 -3.55 4.13 -7.21
CA TRP A 205 -3.66 4.74 -5.88
C TRP A 205 -3.74 6.27 -5.87
N ARG A 206 -3.12 6.96 -6.82
CA ARG A 206 -3.12 8.44 -6.95
C ARG A 206 -4.48 9.01 -7.41
N GLY A 207 -5.52 8.21 -7.36
CA GLY A 207 -6.87 8.47 -7.81
C GLY A 207 -7.32 7.43 -8.82
N THR A 208 -8.36 7.73 -9.59
CA THR A 208 -8.94 6.78 -10.56
C THR A 208 -8.33 6.90 -11.96
N ARG A 209 -7.64 8.01 -12.25
CA ARG A 209 -7.14 8.32 -13.61
C ARG A 209 -6.14 7.28 -14.12
N GLY A 210 -5.23 6.82 -13.26
CA GLY A 210 -4.26 5.79 -13.59
C GLY A 210 -4.94 4.50 -14.03
N GLY A 211 -5.92 4.03 -13.26
CA GLY A 211 -6.69 2.83 -13.58
C GLY A 211 -7.47 2.95 -14.88
N ILE A 212 -8.14 4.07 -15.12
CA ILE A 212 -8.85 4.34 -16.37
C ILE A 212 -7.87 4.32 -17.57
N ALA A 213 -6.69 4.93 -17.41
CA ALA A 213 -5.66 4.95 -18.46
C ALA A 213 -5.11 3.56 -18.75
N ALA A 214 -4.87 2.74 -17.71
CA ALA A 214 -4.41 1.36 -17.86
C ALA A 214 -5.44 0.47 -18.55
N ALA A 215 -6.72 0.56 -18.17
CA ALA A 215 -7.80 -0.19 -18.80
C ALA A 215 -7.93 0.14 -20.30
N ARG A 216 -7.83 1.43 -20.67
CA ARG A 216 -7.78 1.87 -22.07
C ARG A 216 -6.59 1.30 -22.85
N ARG A 217 -5.46 1.09 -22.19
CA ARG A 217 -4.27 0.43 -22.74
C ARG A 217 -4.37 -1.10 -22.70
N ARG A 218 -5.51 -1.65 -22.28
CA ARG A 218 -5.80 -3.09 -22.16
C ARG A 218 -4.93 -3.81 -21.13
N HIS A 219 -4.54 -3.10 -20.08
CA HIS A 219 -3.91 -3.67 -18.90
C HIS A 219 -4.93 -3.86 -17.79
N GLU A 220 -4.82 -4.98 -17.09
CA GLU A 220 -5.65 -5.24 -15.92
C GLU A 220 -5.33 -4.25 -14.79
N VAL A 221 -6.35 -3.91 -14.02
CA VAL A 221 -6.32 -2.84 -13.02
C VAL A 221 -6.91 -3.33 -11.69
N ILE A 222 -6.26 -2.96 -10.61
CA ILE A 222 -6.83 -2.99 -9.26
C ILE A 222 -7.00 -1.53 -8.82
N MET A 223 -8.23 -1.13 -8.49
CA MET A 223 -8.52 0.22 -8.02
C MET A 223 -8.30 0.30 -6.51
N THR A 224 -7.41 1.21 -6.10
CA THR A 224 -7.11 1.49 -4.70
C THR A 224 -6.94 2.99 -4.43
N PRO A 225 -7.82 3.87 -4.96
CA PRO A 225 -7.62 5.31 -4.89
C PRO A 225 -7.58 5.80 -3.44
N SER A 226 -6.52 6.54 -3.11
CA SER A 226 -6.27 7.03 -1.75
C SER A 226 -7.39 7.92 -1.19
N THR A 227 -8.23 8.48 -2.07
CA THR A 227 -9.40 9.28 -1.69
C THR A 227 -10.54 8.47 -1.10
N TYR A 228 -10.58 7.13 -1.37
CA TYR A 228 -11.67 6.24 -0.98
C TYR A 228 -11.23 5.00 -0.23
N LEU A 229 -10.00 4.51 -0.44
CA LEU A 229 -9.59 3.16 -0.02
C LEU A 229 -8.32 3.13 0.85
N TYR A 230 -7.84 4.27 1.38
CA TYR A 230 -6.76 4.32 2.35
C TYR A 230 -7.32 4.36 3.77
N PHE A 231 -7.38 3.20 4.42
CA PHE A 231 -8.03 3.02 5.72
C PHE A 231 -7.19 3.54 6.90
N ASP A 232 -5.95 3.92 6.67
CA ASP A 232 -5.13 4.68 7.62
C ASP A 232 -5.60 6.13 7.83
N LYS A 233 -6.52 6.65 6.99
CA LYS A 233 -7.11 7.98 7.15
C LYS A 233 -8.12 8.05 8.29
N LYS A 234 -8.29 9.26 8.82
CA LYS A 234 -9.34 9.58 9.80
C LYS A 234 -10.74 9.27 9.25
N ALA A 235 -11.63 8.81 10.12
CA ALA A 235 -13.03 8.63 9.74
C ALA A 235 -13.87 9.87 10.04
N THR A 236 -13.51 10.62 11.09
CA THR A 236 -14.23 11.78 11.58
C THR A 236 -13.25 12.91 11.89
N ASP A 237 -13.75 14.11 12.10
CA ASP A 237 -13.02 15.26 12.61
C ASP A 237 -13.15 15.44 14.13
N SER A 238 -13.69 14.45 14.81
CA SER A 238 -13.86 14.46 16.27
C SER A 238 -12.52 14.68 16.98
N TYR A 239 -12.56 15.40 18.11
CA TYR A 239 -11.38 15.71 18.92
C TYR A 239 -10.62 14.45 19.38
N ASP A 240 -11.33 13.38 19.65
CA ASP A 240 -10.77 12.09 20.10
C ASP A 240 -10.36 11.17 18.96
N GLU A 241 -10.48 11.63 17.70
CA GLU A 241 -10.02 10.86 16.54
C GLU A 241 -8.49 10.69 16.60
N PRO A 242 -8.02 9.44 16.61
CA PRO A 242 -6.59 9.18 16.69
C PRO A 242 -5.79 9.76 15.51
N VAL A 243 -4.55 10.15 15.79
CA VAL A 243 -3.63 10.67 14.76
C VAL A 243 -3.52 9.70 13.58
N SER A 244 -3.50 10.24 12.37
CA SER A 244 -3.36 9.51 11.12
C SER A 244 -2.55 10.31 10.10
N LEU A 245 -2.18 9.67 8.99
CA LEU A 245 -1.33 10.24 7.93
C LEU A 245 -1.89 11.54 7.34
N SER A 246 -3.20 11.66 7.20
CA SER A 246 -3.84 12.75 6.46
C SER A 246 -4.95 13.42 7.26
N SER A 247 -5.09 14.73 7.06
CA SER A 247 -6.24 15.51 7.55
C SER A 247 -7.54 15.21 6.77
N SER A 248 -7.44 14.54 5.61
CA SER A 248 -8.63 14.21 4.81
C SER A 248 -9.45 13.10 5.47
N LEU A 249 -10.76 13.29 5.51
CA LEU A 249 -11.68 12.36 6.13
C LEU A 249 -12.09 11.25 5.15
N LEU A 250 -12.21 10.04 5.72
CA LEU A 250 -12.70 8.87 5.02
C LEU A 250 -13.79 8.17 5.87
N PRO A 251 -14.99 8.76 5.97
CA PRO A 251 -16.11 8.13 6.65
C PRO A 251 -16.62 6.89 5.89
N LEU A 252 -17.29 6.00 6.61
CA LEU A 252 -17.80 4.73 6.09
C LEU A 252 -18.69 4.92 4.84
N GLU A 253 -19.57 5.92 4.86
CA GLU A 253 -20.46 6.24 3.75
C GLU A 253 -19.71 6.61 2.48
N LYS A 254 -18.59 7.34 2.61
CA LYS A 254 -17.75 7.73 1.46
C LYS A 254 -17.11 6.50 0.81
N ILE A 255 -16.67 5.52 1.60
CA ILE A 255 -16.14 4.25 1.08
C ILE A 255 -17.26 3.51 0.33
N TYR A 256 -18.41 3.35 0.97
CA TYR A 256 -19.57 2.67 0.38
C TYR A 256 -20.04 3.33 -0.92
N GLY A 257 -19.97 4.66 -0.99
CA GLY A 257 -20.38 5.45 -2.17
C GLY A 257 -19.45 5.30 -3.37
N TYR A 258 -18.23 4.79 -3.19
CA TYR A 258 -17.29 4.63 -4.29
C TYR A 258 -17.79 3.63 -5.34
N ASP A 259 -17.69 4.02 -6.62
CA ASP A 259 -17.96 3.16 -7.77
C ASP A 259 -16.65 2.90 -8.53
N PRO A 260 -16.13 1.65 -8.48
CA PRO A 260 -14.90 1.31 -9.18
C PRO A 260 -14.95 1.41 -10.70
N ASP A 261 -16.16 1.31 -11.27
CA ASP A 261 -16.41 1.38 -12.72
C ASP A 261 -16.49 2.81 -13.25
N GLU A 262 -16.59 3.81 -12.35
CA GLU A 262 -16.77 5.20 -12.75
C GLU A 262 -15.63 5.68 -13.65
N GLY A 263 -16.00 6.18 -14.85
CA GLY A 263 -15.06 6.68 -15.84
C GLY A 263 -14.40 5.61 -16.72
N ILE A 264 -14.60 4.31 -16.44
CA ILE A 264 -14.14 3.22 -17.31
C ILE A 264 -15.18 2.97 -18.39
N ALA A 265 -14.76 2.98 -19.66
CA ALA A 265 -15.65 2.69 -20.78
C ALA A 265 -16.20 1.25 -20.68
N PRO A 266 -17.47 1.00 -21.06
CA PRO A 266 -18.08 -0.33 -20.90
C PRO A 266 -17.26 -1.47 -21.50
N GLU A 267 -16.61 -1.27 -22.64
CA GLU A 267 -15.74 -2.23 -23.32
C GLU A 267 -14.44 -2.50 -22.58
N ASP A 268 -13.98 -1.57 -21.72
CA ASP A 268 -12.74 -1.67 -20.95
C ASP A 268 -12.95 -2.22 -19.54
N ARG A 269 -14.20 -2.32 -19.05
CA ARG A 269 -14.51 -2.84 -17.70
C ARG A 269 -13.99 -4.25 -17.44
N ARG A 270 -13.85 -5.05 -18.48
CA ARG A 270 -13.25 -6.39 -18.41
C ARG A 270 -11.81 -6.40 -17.89
N TYR A 271 -11.12 -5.26 -17.91
CA TYR A 271 -9.76 -5.11 -17.37
C TYR A 271 -9.76 -4.72 -15.90
N LEU A 272 -10.90 -4.35 -15.30
CA LEU A 272 -11.01 -4.11 -13.87
C LEU A 272 -11.07 -5.45 -13.14
N LEU A 273 -9.98 -5.80 -12.43
CA LEU A 273 -9.93 -7.02 -11.60
C LEU A 273 -10.71 -6.85 -10.29
N GLY A 274 -10.78 -5.63 -9.77
CA GLY A 274 -11.47 -5.33 -8.53
C GLY A 274 -10.87 -4.15 -7.79
N VAL A 275 -11.04 -4.15 -6.46
CA VAL A 275 -10.63 -3.08 -5.57
C VAL A 275 -9.78 -3.61 -4.43
N GLN A 276 -8.91 -2.74 -3.89
CA GLN A 276 -8.13 -3.01 -2.68
C GLN A 276 -8.21 -1.81 -1.74
N ALA A 277 -8.26 -2.06 -0.44
CA ALA A 277 -8.00 -1.04 0.55
C ALA A 277 -6.59 -1.18 1.12
N ASN A 278 -5.96 -0.06 1.40
CA ASN A 278 -4.62 0.00 2.00
C ASN A 278 -4.74 0.41 3.47
N LEU A 279 -3.92 -0.18 4.30
CA LEU A 279 -3.77 0.18 5.71
C LEU A 279 -2.28 0.37 6.00
N TRP A 280 -1.77 1.58 5.75
CA TRP A 280 -0.40 1.95 6.05
C TRP A 280 -0.23 2.11 7.55
N THR A 281 0.91 1.68 8.09
CA THR A 281 1.04 1.44 9.52
C THR A 281 1.90 2.45 10.27
N GLU A 282 2.21 3.60 9.68
CA GLU A 282 2.98 4.67 10.32
C GLU A 282 2.37 5.11 11.66
N PHE A 283 1.04 5.16 11.74
CA PHE A 283 0.28 5.56 12.92
C PHE A 283 -0.45 4.40 13.61
N ILE A 284 -0.13 3.16 13.22
CA ILE A 284 -0.76 1.95 13.75
C ILE A 284 0.26 1.18 14.57
N ARG A 285 0.22 1.36 15.89
CA ARG A 285 1.21 0.81 16.83
C ARG A 285 0.81 -0.53 17.45
N THR A 286 -0.44 -0.94 17.31
CA THR A 286 -0.99 -2.16 17.91
C THR A 286 -1.99 -2.85 16.98
N GLU A 287 -2.19 -4.14 17.17
CA GLU A 287 -3.22 -4.92 16.47
C GLU A 287 -4.62 -4.34 16.67
N GLY A 288 -4.96 -3.99 17.92
CA GLY A 288 -6.24 -3.36 18.21
C GLY A 288 -6.46 -2.04 17.47
N ARG A 289 -5.37 -1.28 17.22
CA ARG A 289 -5.46 -0.08 16.38
C ARG A 289 -5.68 -0.43 14.91
N ALA A 290 -5.08 -1.53 14.41
CA ALA A 290 -5.32 -2.01 13.06
C ALA A 290 -6.79 -2.45 12.90
N SER A 291 -7.31 -3.27 13.81
CA SER A 291 -8.72 -3.69 13.82
C SER A 291 -9.67 -2.49 13.87
N PHE A 292 -9.39 -1.49 14.71
CA PHE A 292 -10.17 -0.26 14.80
C PHE A 292 -10.21 0.53 13.49
N GLN A 293 -9.11 0.55 12.72
CA GLN A 293 -9.06 1.23 11.42
C GLN A 293 -9.74 0.42 10.31
N LEU A 294 -9.64 -0.91 10.35
CA LEU A 294 -10.24 -1.79 9.36
C LEU A 294 -11.75 -1.92 9.54
N LEU A 295 -12.20 -2.08 10.79
CA LEU A 295 -13.59 -2.38 11.12
C LEU A 295 -14.36 -1.10 11.50
N PRO A 296 -15.55 -0.88 10.93
CA PRO A 296 -16.28 -1.73 9.97
C PRO A 296 -16.01 -1.42 8.50
N ARG A 297 -14.98 -0.63 8.13
CA ARG A 297 -14.73 -0.15 6.76
C ARG A 297 -14.56 -1.30 5.76
N ILE A 298 -13.99 -2.43 6.18
CA ILE A 298 -13.81 -3.60 5.32
C ILE A 298 -15.15 -4.17 4.81
N TYR A 299 -16.25 -4.00 5.56
CA TYR A 299 -17.57 -4.44 5.08
C TYR A 299 -18.09 -3.54 3.96
N ALA A 300 -17.80 -2.23 4.01
CA ALA A 300 -18.12 -1.34 2.89
C ALA A 300 -17.27 -1.67 1.66
N LEU A 301 -15.98 -2.02 1.85
CA LEU A 301 -15.11 -2.52 0.77
C LEU A 301 -15.70 -3.79 0.14
N ALA A 302 -16.13 -4.74 0.95
CA ALA A 302 -16.74 -5.97 0.45
C ALA A 302 -18.01 -5.68 -0.37
N GLU A 303 -18.86 -4.75 0.09
CA GLU A 303 -20.06 -4.34 -0.65
C GLU A 303 -19.72 -3.76 -2.04
N ILE A 304 -18.74 -2.87 -2.12
CA ILE A 304 -18.36 -2.28 -3.43
C ILE A 304 -17.62 -3.26 -4.33
N ALA A 305 -16.97 -4.28 -3.76
CA ALA A 305 -16.28 -5.31 -4.54
C ALA A 305 -17.21 -6.39 -5.09
N TRP A 306 -18.30 -6.71 -4.40
CA TRP A 306 -19.15 -7.86 -4.70
C TRP A 306 -20.59 -7.49 -5.14
N SER A 307 -21.01 -6.24 -4.95
CA SER A 307 -22.38 -5.82 -5.27
C SER A 307 -22.40 -4.91 -6.51
N PRO A 308 -23.21 -5.22 -7.51
CA PRO A 308 -23.46 -4.29 -8.61
C PRO A 308 -23.96 -2.93 -8.10
N VAL A 309 -23.53 -1.85 -8.74
CA VAL A 309 -23.83 -0.49 -8.29
C VAL A 309 -25.34 -0.23 -8.19
N GLU A 310 -26.14 -0.84 -9.08
CA GLU A 310 -27.59 -0.71 -9.13
C GLU A 310 -28.31 -1.36 -7.92
N ARG A 311 -27.61 -2.24 -7.21
CA ARG A 311 -28.12 -2.91 -5.98
C ARG A 311 -27.62 -2.28 -4.72
N LYS A 312 -26.76 -1.26 -4.78
CA LYS A 312 -26.23 -0.60 -3.61
C LYS A 312 -27.29 0.35 -3.01
N SER A 313 -27.44 0.25 -1.70
CA SER A 313 -28.29 1.13 -0.90
C SER A 313 -27.61 1.40 0.43
N TRP A 314 -27.14 2.64 0.61
CA TRP A 314 -26.50 3.05 1.86
C TRP A 314 -27.41 2.79 3.06
N ARG A 315 -28.69 3.14 2.95
CA ARG A 315 -29.65 2.94 4.02
C ARG A 315 -29.79 1.46 4.41
N GLU A 316 -29.97 0.59 3.42
CA GLU A 316 -30.09 -0.84 3.68
C GLU A 316 -28.78 -1.43 4.25
N PHE A 317 -27.63 -1.00 3.74
CA PHE A 317 -26.34 -1.41 4.28
C PHE A 317 -26.18 -0.95 5.73
N SER A 318 -26.35 0.34 6.01
CA SER A 318 -26.09 0.94 7.33
C SER A 318 -27.11 0.55 8.39
N GLU A 319 -28.40 0.43 8.03
CA GLU A 319 -29.46 0.16 8.99
C GLU A 319 -29.81 -1.35 9.16
N VAL A 320 -29.46 -2.20 8.18
CA VAL A 320 -29.87 -3.61 8.20
C VAL A 320 -28.66 -4.56 8.20
N ARG A 321 -27.76 -4.45 7.19
CA ARG A 321 -26.66 -5.42 7.04
C ARG A 321 -25.53 -5.17 8.02
N LEU A 322 -25.10 -3.94 8.18
CA LEU A 322 -23.99 -3.58 9.05
C LEU A 322 -24.24 -3.94 10.53
N PRO A 323 -25.42 -3.73 11.12
CA PRO A 323 -25.70 -4.17 12.48
C PRO A 323 -25.43 -5.67 12.72
N ALA A 324 -25.80 -6.52 11.76
CA ALA A 324 -25.52 -7.96 11.86
C ALA A 324 -24.02 -8.29 11.81
N HIS A 325 -23.23 -7.50 11.08
CA HIS A 325 -21.77 -7.63 11.08
C HIS A 325 -21.15 -7.16 12.40
N LEU A 326 -21.63 -6.03 12.95
CA LEU A 326 -21.13 -5.51 14.23
C LEU A 326 -21.40 -6.48 15.38
N ALA A 327 -22.58 -7.10 15.41
CA ALA A 327 -22.87 -8.14 16.39
C ALA A 327 -21.90 -9.33 16.34
N ARG A 328 -21.38 -9.67 15.15
CA ARG A 328 -20.33 -10.70 15.02
C ARG A 328 -18.98 -10.23 15.54
N ILE A 329 -18.64 -8.95 15.31
CA ILE A 329 -17.40 -8.37 15.85
C ILE A 329 -17.46 -8.33 17.37
N ASP A 330 -18.59 -7.90 17.95
CA ASP A 330 -18.81 -7.91 19.40
C ASP A 330 -18.61 -9.32 19.99
N ALA A 331 -19.13 -10.34 19.30
CA ALA A 331 -18.96 -11.72 19.73
C ALA A 331 -17.50 -12.22 19.63
N SER A 332 -16.69 -11.65 18.76
CA SER A 332 -15.27 -11.99 18.63
C SER A 332 -14.38 -11.25 19.62
N GLY A 333 -14.85 -10.15 20.22
CA GLY A 333 -14.08 -9.28 21.09
C GLY A 333 -13.07 -8.40 20.40
N GLU A 334 -13.10 -8.32 19.07
CA GLU A 334 -12.23 -7.45 18.29
C GLU A 334 -12.62 -5.98 18.46
N PRO A 335 -11.66 -5.09 18.70
CA PRO A 335 -11.94 -3.66 18.76
C PRO A 335 -12.32 -3.14 17.37
N TYR A 336 -13.34 -2.32 17.30
CA TYR A 336 -13.79 -1.68 16.07
C TYR A 336 -14.28 -0.26 16.33
N ARG A 337 -14.36 0.52 15.25
CA ARG A 337 -14.90 1.86 15.31
C ARG A 337 -16.42 1.83 15.37
N LEU A 338 -16.98 2.38 16.43
CA LEU A 338 -18.41 2.62 16.49
C LEU A 338 -18.80 3.70 15.46
N PRO A 339 -19.79 3.46 14.62
CA PRO A 339 -20.34 4.52 13.78
C PRO A 339 -20.93 5.65 14.63
N ALA A 340 -20.93 6.86 14.07
CA ALA A 340 -21.50 8.01 14.75
C ALA A 340 -22.99 7.77 15.08
N PRO A 341 -23.47 8.25 16.23
CA PRO A 341 -24.88 8.18 16.57
C PRO A 341 -25.75 8.86 15.50
N LEU A 342 -26.90 8.26 15.20
CA LEU A 342 -27.88 8.85 14.29
C LEU A 342 -28.67 9.97 14.97
N GLY A 343 -29.06 10.98 14.19
CA GLY A 343 -29.94 12.08 14.66
C GLY A 343 -29.19 13.22 15.34
N ILE A 344 -27.85 13.24 15.27
CA ILE A 344 -27.06 14.41 15.65
C ILE A 344 -26.72 15.15 14.35
N GLU A 345 -27.34 16.31 14.16
CA GLU A 345 -27.00 17.22 13.08
C GLU A 345 -26.30 18.45 13.68
N ASP A 346 -25.26 18.94 12.96
CA ASP A 346 -24.63 20.20 13.32
C ASP A 346 -25.64 21.33 13.13
N GLY A 347 -25.91 22.05 14.20
CA GLY A 347 -26.84 23.18 14.16
C GLY A 347 -26.80 24.02 15.43
N THR A 348 -27.19 25.27 15.28
CA THR A 348 -27.44 26.16 16.42
C THR A 348 -28.94 26.25 16.66
N SER A 349 -29.36 26.08 17.89
CA SER A 349 -30.74 26.24 18.29
C SER A 349 -30.81 27.20 19.47
N GLU A 350 -31.80 28.11 19.45
CA GLU A 350 -32.05 29.05 20.53
C GLU A 350 -33.39 28.72 21.20
N GLY A 351 -33.37 28.56 22.52
CA GLY A 351 -34.58 28.27 23.30
C GLY A 351 -34.29 28.03 24.77
N GLU A 352 -35.35 28.04 25.61
CA GLU A 352 -35.24 27.84 27.07
C GLU A 352 -34.97 26.38 27.46
N SER A 353 -35.30 25.43 26.60
CA SER A 353 -35.00 24.02 26.78
C SER A 353 -34.99 23.27 25.45
N PHE A 354 -34.13 22.26 25.35
CA PHE A 354 -33.98 21.39 24.18
C PHE A 354 -34.15 19.94 24.59
N SER A 355 -34.83 19.17 23.74
CA SER A 355 -34.89 17.73 23.84
C SER A 355 -34.36 17.16 22.52
N PHE A 356 -33.35 16.33 22.57
CA PHE A 356 -32.91 15.55 21.44
C PHE A 356 -32.83 14.06 21.80
N VAL A 357 -33.12 13.24 20.82
CA VAL A 357 -33.06 11.80 20.97
C VAL A 357 -31.81 11.33 20.24
N ILE A 358 -30.81 10.90 21.01
CA ILE A 358 -29.65 10.20 20.47
C ILE A 358 -30.09 8.76 20.28
N ARG A 359 -30.08 8.29 19.06
CA ARG A 359 -30.30 6.88 18.76
C ARG A 359 -28.93 6.22 18.54
N PRO A 360 -28.71 5.06 19.19
CA PRO A 360 -27.54 4.27 18.77
C PRO A 360 -27.67 3.99 17.28
N PRO A 361 -26.56 3.94 16.54
CA PRO A 361 -26.58 3.63 15.12
C PRO A 361 -27.13 2.24 14.82
N PHE A 362 -27.31 1.43 15.86
CA PHE A 362 -27.83 0.07 15.80
C PHE A 362 -28.73 -0.21 17.00
N PRO A 363 -29.75 -1.06 16.82
CA PRO A 363 -30.65 -1.47 17.92
C PRO A 363 -29.93 -2.32 18.98
#